data_9cce653e53af8602ce42d6757dd64fa5
#
_entry.id   9cce653e53af8602ce42d6757dd64fa5
#
_cell.length_a   1.000
_cell.length_b   1.000
_cell.length_c   1.000
_cell.angle_alpha   90.00
_cell.angle_beta   90.00
_cell.angle_gamma   90.00
#
_symmetry.space_group_name_H-M   'P 1'
#
loop_
_entity.id
_entity.type
_entity.pdbx_description
1 polymer ?
#
loop_
_entity_poly.entity_id
_entity_poly.type
_entity_poly.pdbx_seq_one_letter_code
_entity_poly.pdbx_strand_id
1 'polypeptide(L)'
;MMVTPFQDRVNGFQGWRANPPSRLAIPTPAVGGGRVFVGGGFGSYDFYAFEAESGQLAWHLRTQDDGPTAAVLTDGLAVFNTESCTLETVETATGKVVWEKWLGDPLLAQPAVGGARVFMVYPRDGQHYLGAFRLKDGHPLWMTRLDHDVISAPVFAEGRIYLSTFDGTVWCVHPDSGRVEWSQQMKATSAPWIYEGDVYVAHREDPSEEDRRQPGDPARTRTDGLDQMPWERVSRHDSASGLRRSSSSSKRAAYLSSESGMARKRAYHAMDASVGFGSAPSSAKLGTSAAHLGEGTVSRTWRFQGSRPVVVNGVLYDITGDRLEAKLVLTDELLWSWQNAQEIEGERRMTPPAVANGRVWAATWDGRVLSWEARSGRLRWEVNVGAPCHWQPVIHQGWVFAGLENGSLVGFNTRDPQDTGWPMWGGGPGHNGLPLPEPVGARNAEVLAPLETPVGCA
;
A
#
# COMPACT_ATOMS: atom_id res chain seq x y z
N MET A 1 3.41 27.97 -7.30
CA MET A 1 3.94 26.58 -7.29
C MET A 1 4.79 26.40 -8.53
N MET A 2 5.98 25.76 -8.42
CA MET A 2 6.91 25.62 -9.54
C MET A 2 6.80 24.19 -10.11
N VAL A 3 6.55 24.12 -11.41
CA VAL A 3 6.58 22.87 -12.19
C VAL A 3 7.83 22.93 -13.08
N THR A 4 8.61 21.87 -13.07
CA THR A 4 9.85 21.75 -13.87
C THR A 4 9.78 20.51 -14.76
N PRO A 5 10.41 20.53 -15.94
CA PRO A 5 10.50 19.33 -16.77
C PRO A 5 11.21 18.19 -16.03
N PHE A 6 10.71 16.98 -16.20
CA PHE A 6 11.38 15.75 -15.81
C PHE A 6 11.88 15.03 -17.06
N GLN A 7 13.10 14.52 -17.03
CA GLN A 7 13.69 13.75 -18.13
C GLN A 7 14.47 12.57 -17.56
N ASP A 8 14.08 11.37 -17.94
CA ASP A 8 14.89 10.17 -17.77
C ASP A 8 15.67 9.89 -19.04
N ARG A 9 16.99 10.09 -18.99
CA ARG A 9 17.86 9.94 -20.15
C ARG A 9 18.13 8.49 -20.53
N VAL A 10 17.97 7.57 -19.59
CA VAL A 10 18.25 6.14 -19.79
C VAL A 10 17.17 5.50 -20.65
N ASN A 11 15.89 5.68 -20.27
CA ASN A 11 14.76 5.12 -20.99
C ASN A 11 14.13 6.11 -21.98
N GLY A 12 14.57 7.36 -21.96
CA GLY A 12 14.04 8.43 -22.81
C GLY A 12 12.66 8.94 -22.39
N PHE A 13 12.24 8.69 -21.14
CA PHE A 13 10.96 9.17 -20.64
C PHE A 13 11.00 10.66 -20.37
N GLN A 14 9.87 11.31 -20.62
CA GLN A 14 9.65 12.73 -20.37
C GLN A 14 8.45 12.91 -19.46
N GLY A 15 8.43 13.99 -18.72
CA GLY A 15 7.36 14.31 -17.82
C GLY A 15 7.59 15.61 -17.08
N TRP A 16 7.11 15.68 -15.87
CA TRP A 16 7.15 16.88 -15.05
C TRP A 16 7.41 16.55 -13.57
N ARG A 17 7.86 17.56 -12.84
CA ARG A 17 8.00 17.55 -11.40
C ARG A 17 7.32 18.78 -10.83
N ALA A 18 6.34 18.58 -9.98
CA ALA A 18 5.71 19.64 -9.19
C ALA A 18 6.31 19.67 -7.78
N ASN A 19 6.52 20.87 -7.25
CA ASN A 19 7.07 21.09 -5.93
C ASN A 19 6.08 21.93 -5.11
N PRO A 20 5.18 21.29 -4.33
CA PRO A 20 4.32 21.95 -3.37
C PRO A 20 5.12 22.77 -2.35
N PRO A 21 4.59 23.90 -1.86
CA PRO A 21 5.29 24.79 -0.94
C PRO A 21 5.68 24.16 0.39
N SER A 22 4.88 23.19 0.87
CA SER A 22 5.09 22.50 2.14
C SER A 22 6.41 21.75 2.20
N ARG A 23 6.90 21.21 1.07
CA ARG A 23 8.09 20.34 0.97
C ARG A 23 8.05 19.14 1.92
N LEU A 24 6.86 18.74 2.35
CA LEU A 24 6.64 17.58 3.18
C LEU A 24 6.41 16.35 2.28
N ALA A 25 6.74 15.19 2.81
CA ALA A 25 6.66 13.94 2.07
C ALA A 25 5.25 13.71 1.46
N ILE A 26 5.18 13.56 0.14
CA ILE A 26 3.92 13.40 -0.60
C ILE A 26 3.45 11.96 -0.52
N PRO A 27 2.22 11.65 -0.05
CA PRO A 27 1.68 10.30 -0.02
C PRO A 27 1.38 9.76 -1.41
N THR A 28 0.87 8.51 -1.49
CA THR A 28 0.45 7.91 -2.76
C THR A 28 -0.52 8.83 -3.49
N PRO A 29 -0.22 9.21 -4.75
CA PRO A 29 -1.16 9.97 -5.57
C PRO A 29 -2.42 9.16 -5.89
N ALA A 30 -3.49 9.85 -6.27
CA ALA A 30 -4.62 9.24 -6.96
C ALA A 30 -4.83 9.94 -8.31
N VAL A 31 -5.21 9.18 -9.35
CA VAL A 31 -5.34 9.72 -10.72
C VAL A 31 -6.68 9.38 -11.31
N GLY A 32 -7.36 10.36 -11.84
CA GLY A 32 -8.66 10.19 -12.49
C GLY A 32 -9.14 11.47 -13.14
N GLY A 33 -9.96 11.38 -14.19
CA GLY A 33 -10.50 12.55 -14.87
C GLY A 33 -9.43 13.51 -15.42
N GLY A 34 -8.27 12.99 -15.85
CA GLY A 34 -7.15 13.79 -16.37
C GLY A 34 -6.35 14.53 -15.29
N ARG A 35 -6.54 14.23 -14.01
CA ARG A 35 -5.90 14.91 -12.87
C ARG A 35 -5.24 13.95 -11.91
N VAL A 36 -4.21 14.48 -11.23
CA VAL A 36 -3.49 13.82 -10.12
C VAL A 36 -3.82 14.55 -8.83
N PHE A 37 -4.25 13.81 -7.83
CA PHE A 37 -4.67 14.32 -6.51
C PHE A 37 -3.67 13.87 -5.45
N VAL A 38 -3.23 14.79 -4.60
CA VAL A 38 -2.29 14.52 -3.51
C VAL A 38 -2.54 15.41 -2.31
N GLY A 39 -2.38 14.86 -1.12
CA GLY A 39 -2.19 15.64 0.10
C GLY A 39 -0.81 16.31 0.11
N GLY A 40 -0.70 17.45 0.75
CA GLY A 40 0.55 18.20 0.87
C GLY A 40 1.56 17.61 1.86
N GLY A 41 1.29 16.41 2.40
CA GLY A 41 2.11 15.70 3.36
C GLY A 41 1.71 15.93 4.81
N PHE A 42 2.32 15.14 5.69
CA PHE A 42 2.05 15.16 7.13
C PHE A 42 2.36 16.55 7.74
N GLY A 43 1.39 17.14 8.44
CA GLY A 43 1.48 18.51 8.98
C GLY A 43 1.16 19.63 7.97
N SER A 44 0.80 19.32 6.70
CA SER A 44 0.31 20.29 5.74
C SER A 44 -1.21 20.42 5.82
N TYR A 45 -1.71 21.62 5.59
CA TYR A 45 -3.15 21.89 5.46
C TYR A 45 -3.63 21.90 4.01
N ASP A 46 -2.86 21.28 3.10
CA ASP A 46 -3.06 21.49 1.67
C ASP A 46 -3.40 20.18 0.98
N PHE A 47 -4.43 20.21 0.14
CA PHE A 47 -4.77 19.16 -0.81
C PHE A 47 -4.79 19.74 -2.22
N TYR A 48 -4.13 19.07 -3.16
CA TYR A 48 -3.88 19.57 -4.50
C TYR A 48 -4.43 18.65 -5.58
N ALA A 49 -4.88 19.27 -6.68
CA ALA A 49 -5.09 18.60 -7.96
C ALA A 49 -4.20 19.24 -9.04
N PHE A 50 -3.49 18.38 -9.77
CA PHE A 50 -2.65 18.77 -10.90
C PHE A 50 -3.19 18.16 -12.18
N GLU A 51 -3.05 18.86 -13.31
CA GLU A 51 -3.29 18.27 -14.63
C GLU A 51 -2.28 17.13 -14.87
N ALA A 52 -2.75 15.92 -15.18
CA ALA A 52 -1.92 14.72 -15.23
C ALA A 52 -0.80 14.79 -16.28
N GLU A 53 -1.06 15.41 -17.43
CA GLU A 53 -0.10 15.51 -18.52
C GLU A 53 0.93 16.62 -18.35
N SER A 54 0.58 17.73 -17.70
CA SER A 54 1.43 18.91 -17.63
C SER A 54 2.00 19.19 -16.23
N GLY A 55 1.40 18.60 -15.19
CA GLY A 55 1.73 18.91 -13.81
C GLY A 55 1.30 20.31 -13.36
N GLN A 56 0.56 21.04 -14.19
CA GLN A 56 0.04 22.35 -13.82
C GLN A 56 -1.00 22.20 -12.72
N LEU A 57 -1.02 23.15 -11.79
CA LEU A 57 -2.02 23.18 -10.72
C LEU A 57 -3.41 23.44 -11.31
N ALA A 58 -4.33 22.50 -11.16
CA ALA A 58 -5.71 22.63 -11.55
C ALA A 58 -6.51 23.37 -10.46
N TRP A 59 -6.38 22.95 -9.23
CA TRP A 59 -6.94 23.59 -8.06
C TRP A 59 -6.20 23.21 -6.78
N HIS A 60 -6.43 23.97 -5.72
CA HIS A 60 -5.87 23.80 -4.40
C HIS A 60 -6.96 24.00 -3.37
N LEU A 61 -7.08 23.08 -2.44
CA LEU A 61 -7.95 23.16 -1.28
C LEU A 61 -7.08 23.30 -0.03
N ARG A 62 -7.40 24.26 0.81
CA ARG A 62 -6.86 24.32 2.16
C ARG A 62 -7.85 23.66 3.10
N THR A 63 -7.44 22.55 3.72
CA THR A 63 -8.21 21.81 4.71
C THR A 63 -8.23 22.56 6.04
N GLN A 64 -9.23 22.29 6.88
CA GLN A 64 -9.31 22.88 8.22
C GLN A 64 -8.36 22.21 9.20
N ASP A 65 -7.96 20.99 8.89
CA ASP A 65 -7.10 20.13 9.66
C ASP A 65 -5.89 19.70 8.84
N ASP A 66 -4.79 19.32 9.47
CA ASP A 66 -3.53 19.01 8.82
C ASP A 66 -3.42 17.56 8.31
N GLY A 67 -2.39 17.30 7.52
CA GLY A 67 -2.01 15.98 7.03
C GLY A 67 -3.04 15.26 6.16
N PRO A 68 -3.59 15.90 5.09
CA PRO A 68 -4.43 15.17 4.14
C PRO A 68 -3.72 13.92 3.61
N THR A 69 -4.37 12.76 3.72
CA THR A 69 -3.82 11.46 3.33
C THR A 69 -3.94 11.20 1.83
N ALA A 70 -3.59 9.97 1.39
CA ALA A 70 -3.87 9.52 0.04
C ALA A 70 -5.39 9.44 -0.19
N ALA A 71 -5.85 9.96 -1.32
CA ALA A 71 -7.26 9.94 -1.67
C ALA A 71 -7.66 8.66 -2.40
N VAL A 72 -8.92 8.29 -2.29
CA VAL A 72 -9.60 7.36 -3.19
C VAL A 72 -10.55 8.12 -4.09
N LEU A 73 -10.62 7.72 -5.36
CA LEU A 73 -11.44 8.39 -6.37
C LEU A 73 -12.60 7.49 -6.79
N THR A 74 -13.81 8.07 -6.81
CA THR A 74 -15.01 7.38 -7.26
C THR A 74 -16.08 8.38 -7.67
N ASP A 75 -16.82 8.12 -8.75
CA ASP A 75 -17.99 8.89 -9.16
C ASP A 75 -17.79 10.42 -9.22
N GLY A 76 -16.60 10.87 -9.64
CA GLY A 76 -16.28 12.30 -9.71
C GLY A 76 -15.95 12.93 -8.35
N LEU A 77 -15.76 12.13 -7.32
CA LEU A 77 -15.40 12.53 -5.97
C LEU A 77 -14.01 12.03 -5.60
N ALA A 78 -13.29 12.79 -4.80
CA ALA A 78 -12.11 12.36 -4.07
C ALA A 78 -12.44 12.32 -2.57
N VAL A 79 -12.15 11.18 -1.95
CA VAL A 79 -12.39 10.94 -0.52
C VAL A 79 -11.04 10.74 0.15
N PHE A 80 -10.75 11.49 1.18
CA PHE A 80 -9.53 11.38 1.99
C PHE A 80 -9.82 11.75 3.44
N ASN A 81 -8.90 11.50 4.32
CA ASN A 81 -8.95 11.99 5.70
C ASN A 81 -7.71 12.81 6.02
N THR A 82 -7.79 13.54 7.11
CA THR A 82 -6.69 14.31 7.70
C THR A 82 -6.13 13.61 8.91
N GLU A 83 -5.04 14.13 9.48
CA GLU A 83 -4.39 13.57 10.66
C GLU A 83 -5.29 13.50 11.89
N SER A 84 -6.05 14.55 12.17
CA SER A 84 -7.02 14.57 13.28
C SER A 84 -8.35 13.87 12.91
N CYS A 85 -8.30 12.97 11.92
CA CYS A 85 -9.42 12.12 11.51
C CYS A 85 -10.66 12.89 11.04
N THR A 86 -10.47 13.99 10.30
CA THR A 86 -11.56 14.59 9.52
C THR A 86 -11.65 13.88 8.19
N LEU A 87 -12.76 13.21 7.96
CA LEU A 87 -13.08 12.58 6.68
C LEU A 87 -13.68 13.62 5.75
N GLU A 88 -13.05 13.81 4.60
CA GLU A 88 -13.46 14.81 3.60
C GLU A 88 -13.82 14.16 2.27
N THR A 89 -14.81 14.74 1.60
CA THR A 89 -15.20 14.37 0.24
C THR A 89 -15.31 15.64 -0.60
N VAL A 90 -14.59 15.68 -1.71
CA VAL A 90 -14.52 16.84 -2.60
C VAL A 90 -14.81 16.45 -4.03
N GLU A 91 -15.37 17.38 -4.81
CA GLU A 91 -15.54 17.22 -6.26
C GLU A 91 -14.16 17.20 -6.95
N THR A 92 -13.85 16.18 -7.72
CA THR A 92 -12.57 16.09 -8.45
C THR A 92 -12.40 17.22 -9.47
N ALA A 93 -13.51 17.72 -10.04
CA ALA A 93 -13.47 18.76 -11.05
C ALA A 93 -13.11 20.16 -10.50
N THR A 94 -13.51 20.46 -9.27
CA THR A 94 -13.47 21.83 -8.74
C THR A 94 -12.71 21.97 -7.43
N GLY A 95 -12.50 20.88 -6.70
CA GLY A 95 -11.99 20.89 -5.32
C GLY A 95 -13.02 21.39 -4.30
N LYS A 96 -14.29 21.57 -4.72
CA LYS A 96 -15.34 21.98 -3.80
C LYS A 96 -15.66 20.86 -2.81
N VAL A 97 -15.66 21.20 -1.51
CA VAL A 97 -16.06 20.27 -0.45
C VAL A 97 -17.55 19.95 -0.61
N VAL A 98 -17.86 18.66 -0.72
CA VAL A 98 -19.23 18.14 -0.76
C VAL A 98 -19.75 17.94 0.66
N TRP A 99 -18.92 17.31 1.49
CA TRP A 99 -19.13 17.18 2.93
C TRP A 99 -17.81 16.90 3.63
N GLU A 100 -17.76 17.23 4.90
CA GLU A 100 -16.68 16.93 5.81
C GLU A 100 -17.24 16.38 7.13
N LYS A 101 -16.50 15.55 7.81
CA LYS A 101 -16.91 14.97 9.10
C LYS A 101 -15.71 14.67 9.98
N TRP A 102 -15.61 15.37 11.07
CA TRP A 102 -14.66 15.02 12.14
C TRP A 102 -15.10 13.74 12.85
N LEU A 103 -14.21 12.76 12.99
CA LEU A 103 -14.49 11.43 13.53
C LEU A 103 -13.81 11.17 14.88
N GLY A 104 -12.91 12.01 15.32
CA GLY A 104 -12.26 11.87 16.63
C GLY A 104 -10.78 12.18 16.60
N ASP A 105 -10.03 11.51 17.49
CA ASP A 105 -8.59 11.72 17.65
C ASP A 105 -7.77 11.22 16.45
N PRO A 106 -6.48 11.62 16.35
CA PRO A 106 -5.62 11.31 15.22
C PRO A 106 -5.49 9.83 14.89
N LEU A 107 -5.47 9.51 13.61
CA LEU A 107 -5.32 8.17 13.07
C LEU A 107 -4.39 8.08 11.87
N LEU A 108 -3.77 6.92 11.73
CA LEU A 108 -2.96 6.54 10.58
C LEU A 108 -3.76 5.81 9.48
N ALA A 109 -5.08 5.71 9.65
CA ALA A 109 -5.96 5.01 8.74
C ALA A 109 -6.35 5.87 7.54
N GLN A 110 -6.73 5.20 6.45
CA GLN A 110 -7.24 5.83 5.25
C GLN A 110 -8.63 5.27 4.92
N PRO A 111 -9.49 6.05 4.22
CA PRO A 111 -10.79 5.58 3.83
C PRO A 111 -10.72 4.60 2.65
N ALA A 112 -11.66 3.65 2.60
CA ALA A 112 -11.99 2.87 1.42
C ALA A 112 -13.41 3.19 0.95
N VAL A 113 -13.68 2.99 -0.34
CA VAL A 113 -15.01 3.23 -0.91
C VAL A 113 -15.50 2.00 -1.65
N GLY A 114 -16.77 1.66 -1.43
CA GLY A 114 -17.45 0.59 -2.13
C GLY A 114 -18.96 0.64 -1.96
N GLY A 115 -19.72 0.33 -3.01
CA GLY A 115 -21.17 0.30 -2.95
C GLY A 115 -21.82 1.62 -2.49
N ALA A 116 -21.35 2.77 -2.97
CA ALA A 116 -21.78 4.11 -2.58
C ALA A 116 -21.61 4.42 -1.07
N ARG A 117 -20.65 3.76 -0.41
CA ARG A 117 -20.30 3.96 1.00
C ARG A 117 -18.81 4.26 1.14
N VAL A 118 -18.51 5.06 2.15
CA VAL A 118 -17.15 5.29 2.63
C VAL A 118 -16.98 4.47 3.91
N PHE A 119 -15.92 3.68 3.96
CA PHE A 119 -15.53 2.90 5.13
C PHE A 119 -14.28 3.51 5.74
N MET A 120 -14.32 3.79 7.03
CA MET A 120 -13.21 4.40 7.75
C MET A 120 -13.09 3.79 9.15
N VAL A 121 -11.87 3.51 9.58
CA VAL A 121 -11.61 3.19 10.98
C VAL A 121 -11.24 4.48 11.70
N TYR A 122 -11.79 4.69 12.88
CA TYR A 122 -11.57 5.88 13.69
C TYR A 122 -11.70 5.60 15.18
N PRO A 123 -11.00 6.36 16.04
CA PRO A 123 -11.13 6.27 17.47
C PRO A 123 -12.35 7.07 17.96
N ARG A 124 -12.99 6.56 18.99
CA ARG A 124 -14.05 7.26 19.71
C ARG A 124 -14.10 6.76 21.13
N ASP A 125 -14.11 7.69 22.10
CA ASP A 125 -14.21 7.37 23.54
C ASP A 125 -13.16 6.33 24.00
N GLY A 126 -11.93 6.44 23.46
CA GLY A 126 -10.81 5.53 23.76
C GLY A 126 -10.96 4.11 23.18
N GLN A 127 -11.87 3.92 22.24
CA GLN A 127 -12.09 2.68 21.52
C GLN A 127 -11.93 2.91 20.01
N HIS A 128 -11.73 1.84 19.24
CA HIS A 128 -11.64 1.89 17.78
C HIS A 128 -12.92 1.37 17.14
N TYR A 129 -13.34 2.01 16.05
CA TYR A 129 -14.54 1.64 15.33
C TYR A 129 -14.29 1.64 13.82
N LEU A 130 -14.80 0.62 13.14
CA LEU A 130 -15.04 0.69 11.71
C LEU A 130 -16.42 1.31 11.50
N GLY A 131 -16.50 2.41 10.79
CA GLY A 131 -17.74 3.06 10.40
C GLY A 131 -18.00 3.04 8.93
N ALA A 132 -19.28 3.03 8.55
CA ALA A 132 -19.72 3.27 7.19
C ALA A 132 -20.51 4.57 7.11
N PHE A 133 -20.20 5.35 6.08
CA PHE A 133 -20.85 6.62 5.80
C PHE A 133 -21.38 6.61 4.37
N ARG A 134 -22.52 7.26 4.13
CA ARG A 134 -23.02 7.40 2.76
C ARG A 134 -22.11 8.32 1.96
N LEU A 135 -21.63 7.86 0.81
CA LEU A 135 -20.70 8.63 -0.02
C LEU A 135 -21.22 10.02 -0.42
N LYS A 136 -22.53 10.13 -0.67
CA LYS A 136 -23.15 11.37 -1.18
C LYS A 136 -23.14 12.52 -0.18
N ASP A 137 -23.31 12.25 1.13
CA ASP A 137 -23.61 13.26 2.15
C ASP A 137 -22.94 13.02 3.51
N GLY A 138 -22.09 11.99 3.63
CA GLY A 138 -21.41 11.66 4.88
C GLY A 138 -22.33 11.18 6.00
N HIS A 139 -23.62 10.85 5.70
CA HIS A 139 -24.54 10.35 6.71
C HIS A 139 -24.05 9.01 7.29
N PRO A 140 -23.88 8.88 8.63
CA PRO A 140 -23.44 7.63 9.24
C PRO A 140 -24.51 6.56 9.07
N LEU A 141 -24.10 5.38 8.63
CA LEU A 141 -24.98 4.24 8.38
C LEU A 141 -24.93 3.23 9.52
N TRP A 142 -23.73 2.87 9.94
CA TRP A 142 -23.46 1.96 11.04
C TRP A 142 -22.02 2.15 11.55
N MET A 143 -21.74 1.61 12.73
CA MET A 143 -20.38 1.49 13.27
C MET A 143 -20.23 0.16 14.01
N THR A 144 -19.04 -0.43 13.90
CA THR A 144 -18.66 -1.70 14.52
C THR A 144 -17.41 -1.49 15.36
N ARG A 145 -17.45 -1.90 16.61
CA ARG A 145 -16.31 -1.80 17.52
C ARG A 145 -15.21 -2.77 17.09
N LEU A 146 -14.00 -2.30 17.12
CA LEU A 146 -12.76 -3.07 16.94
C LEU A 146 -11.96 -3.05 18.24
N ASP A 147 -11.16 -4.10 18.46
CA ASP A 147 -10.35 -4.19 19.67
C ASP A 147 -9.08 -3.32 19.58
N HIS A 148 -8.61 -3.07 18.35
CA HIS A 148 -7.39 -2.29 18.06
C HIS A 148 -7.57 -1.42 16.82
N ASP A 149 -6.62 -0.49 16.61
CA ASP A 149 -6.55 0.32 15.41
C ASP A 149 -6.15 -0.50 14.17
N VAL A 150 -6.44 0.02 12.98
CA VAL A 150 -6.22 -0.66 11.70
C VAL A 150 -4.79 -0.45 11.17
N ILE A 151 -4.27 -1.46 10.51
CA ILE A 151 -3.05 -1.35 9.71
C ILE A 151 -3.44 -0.83 8.33
N SER A 152 -3.14 0.42 8.03
CA SER A 152 -3.38 1.15 6.77
C SER A 152 -4.83 1.56 6.52
N ALA A 153 -5.70 0.68 6.07
CA ALA A 153 -7.08 0.99 5.69
C ALA A 153 -7.96 -0.26 5.66
N PRO A 154 -9.29 -0.09 5.70
CA PRO A 154 -10.20 -1.14 5.26
C PRO A 154 -9.98 -1.48 3.78
N VAL A 155 -10.26 -2.70 3.41
CA VAL A 155 -10.27 -3.20 2.03
C VAL A 155 -11.68 -3.63 1.68
N PHE A 156 -12.29 -3.03 0.65
CA PHE A 156 -13.59 -3.46 0.13
C PHE A 156 -13.39 -4.29 -1.12
N ALA A 157 -13.72 -5.57 -1.05
CA ALA A 157 -13.59 -6.49 -2.14
C ALA A 157 -14.66 -7.60 -2.05
N GLU A 158 -15.09 -8.11 -3.19
CA GLU A 158 -16.04 -9.23 -3.29
C GLU A 158 -17.29 -9.08 -2.40
N GLY A 159 -17.78 -7.82 -2.27
CA GLY A 159 -18.97 -7.51 -1.49
C GLY A 159 -18.80 -7.59 0.03
N ARG A 160 -17.57 -7.55 0.53
CA ARG A 160 -17.21 -7.56 1.95
C ARG A 160 -16.16 -6.51 2.27
N ILE A 161 -16.03 -6.20 3.57
CA ILE A 161 -14.97 -5.36 4.10
C ILE A 161 -14.00 -6.23 4.85
N TYR A 162 -12.72 -6.10 4.54
CA TYR A 162 -11.64 -6.77 5.25
C TYR A 162 -10.69 -5.73 5.83
N LEU A 163 -10.11 -6.00 6.99
CA LEU A 163 -9.10 -5.16 7.59
C LEU A 163 -8.20 -5.97 8.52
N SER A 164 -6.97 -5.50 8.70
CA SER A 164 -6.03 -6.03 9.68
C SER A 164 -5.81 -5.01 10.77
N THR A 165 -5.89 -5.41 12.02
CA THR A 165 -5.64 -4.55 13.18
C THR A 165 -4.22 -4.72 13.73
N PHE A 166 -3.73 -3.75 14.51
CA PHE A 166 -2.36 -3.72 15.02
C PHE A 166 -1.99 -4.89 15.93
N ASP A 167 -2.97 -5.58 16.50
CA ASP A 167 -2.74 -6.84 17.21
C ASP A 167 -2.56 -8.04 16.26
N GLY A 168 -2.71 -7.82 14.94
CA GLY A 168 -2.57 -8.86 13.91
C GLY A 168 -3.83 -9.64 13.63
N THR A 169 -4.98 -9.23 14.17
CA THR A 169 -6.28 -9.82 13.85
C THR A 169 -6.76 -9.35 12.48
N VAL A 170 -7.27 -10.26 11.68
CA VAL A 170 -7.97 -9.96 10.42
C VAL A 170 -9.46 -10.10 10.64
N TRP A 171 -10.19 -9.10 10.17
CA TRP A 171 -11.64 -9.00 10.30
C TRP A 171 -12.30 -9.07 8.94
N CYS A 172 -13.47 -9.71 8.88
CA CYS A 172 -14.39 -9.65 7.74
C CYS A 172 -15.73 -9.13 8.23
N VAL A 173 -16.22 -8.06 7.58
CA VAL A 173 -17.41 -7.34 8.01
C VAL A 173 -18.37 -7.15 6.85
N HIS A 174 -19.66 -7.35 7.10
CA HIS A 174 -20.71 -7.15 6.12
C HIS A 174 -20.92 -5.65 5.83
N PRO A 175 -20.85 -5.19 4.58
CA PRO A 175 -20.80 -3.75 4.26
C PRO A 175 -22.11 -3.00 4.51
N ASP A 176 -23.25 -3.67 4.51
CA ASP A 176 -24.55 -3.02 4.69
C ASP A 176 -24.94 -2.88 6.15
N SER A 177 -24.49 -3.79 7.00
CA SER A 177 -24.94 -3.87 8.40
C SER A 177 -23.85 -3.64 9.44
N GLY A 178 -22.58 -3.69 9.05
CA GLY A 178 -21.45 -3.67 9.98
C GLY A 178 -21.31 -4.94 10.82
N ARG A 179 -22.09 -5.98 10.53
CA ARG A 179 -22.00 -7.24 11.26
C ARG A 179 -20.67 -7.93 10.97
N VAL A 180 -19.94 -8.28 12.04
CA VAL A 180 -18.73 -9.10 11.91
C VAL A 180 -19.15 -10.50 11.43
N GLU A 181 -18.64 -10.92 10.27
CA GLU A 181 -18.86 -12.27 9.74
C GLU A 181 -17.87 -13.25 10.37
N TRP A 182 -16.61 -12.83 10.45
CA TRP A 182 -15.58 -13.54 11.21
C TRP A 182 -14.44 -12.58 11.60
N SER A 183 -13.67 -12.98 12.60
CA SER A 183 -12.37 -12.38 12.96
C SER A 183 -11.41 -13.49 13.37
N GLN A 184 -10.15 -13.38 12.93
CA GLN A 184 -9.13 -14.41 13.17
C GLN A 184 -7.80 -13.75 13.52
N GLN A 185 -7.14 -14.25 14.55
CA GLN A 185 -5.79 -13.85 14.92
C GLN A 185 -4.80 -14.48 13.94
N MET A 186 -4.22 -13.68 13.06
CA MET A 186 -3.33 -14.13 11.98
C MET A 186 -1.92 -13.57 12.06
N LYS A 187 -1.60 -12.75 13.07
CA LYS A 187 -0.35 -11.97 13.17
C LYS A 187 -0.10 -11.12 11.93
N ALA A 188 -1.16 -10.56 11.34
CA ALA A 188 -1.11 -9.79 10.11
C ALA A 188 -0.16 -8.58 10.23
N THR A 189 0.59 -8.29 9.18
CA THR A 189 1.59 -7.20 9.13
C THR A 189 1.29 -6.16 8.04
N SER A 190 0.24 -6.36 7.26
CA SER A 190 -0.27 -5.41 6.26
C SER A 190 -1.78 -5.56 6.09
N ALA A 191 -2.40 -4.67 5.33
CA ALA A 191 -3.77 -4.88 4.87
C ALA A 191 -3.85 -6.20 4.08
N PRO A 192 -4.98 -6.93 4.13
CA PRO A 192 -5.16 -8.15 3.36
C PRO A 192 -5.38 -7.84 1.87
N TRP A 193 -5.15 -8.82 1.01
CA TRP A 193 -5.53 -8.81 -0.40
C TRP A 193 -6.52 -9.91 -0.68
N ILE A 194 -7.54 -9.62 -1.48
CA ILE A 194 -8.64 -10.56 -1.77
C ILE A 194 -8.58 -10.95 -3.25
N TYR A 195 -8.67 -12.25 -3.51
CA TYR A 195 -8.67 -12.76 -4.88
C TYR A 195 -9.40 -14.10 -4.96
N GLU A 196 -10.44 -14.17 -5.79
CA GLU A 196 -11.21 -15.40 -6.08
C GLU A 196 -11.64 -16.18 -4.83
N GLY A 197 -12.26 -15.49 -3.88
CA GLY A 197 -12.78 -16.09 -2.65
C GLY A 197 -11.71 -16.44 -1.62
N ASP A 198 -10.48 -15.96 -1.80
CA ASP A 198 -9.38 -16.12 -0.85
C ASP A 198 -8.87 -14.79 -0.30
N VAL A 199 -8.43 -14.81 0.95
CA VAL A 199 -7.79 -13.70 1.66
C VAL A 199 -6.31 -14.01 1.81
N TYR A 200 -5.45 -13.17 1.24
CA TYR A 200 -4.00 -13.26 1.35
C TYR A 200 -3.50 -12.29 2.41
N VAL A 201 -2.78 -12.82 3.39
CA VAL A 201 -2.32 -12.07 4.56
C VAL A 201 -0.82 -12.21 4.72
N ALA A 202 -0.10 -11.09 4.65
CA ALA A 202 1.30 -11.06 5.09
C ALA A 202 1.35 -11.13 6.62
N HIS A 203 2.17 -12.02 7.17
CA HIS A 203 2.28 -12.22 8.60
C HIS A 203 3.69 -12.66 8.99
N ARG A 204 4.00 -12.62 10.29
CA ARG A 204 5.26 -13.10 10.84
C ARG A 204 5.08 -14.36 11.64
N GLU A 205 5.97 -15.29 11.41
CA GLU A 205 6.10 -16.52 12.19
C GLU A 205 7.52 -16.66 12.71
N ASP A 206 7.66 -17.30 13.87
CA ASP A 206 8.98 -17.71 14.34
C ASP A 206 9.52 -18.81 13.42
N PRO A 207 10.82 -18.80 13.10
CA PRO A 207 11.39 -19.78 12.19
C PRO A 207 11.23 -21.19 12.78
N SER A 208 10.72 -22.11 11.97
CA SER A 208 10.67 -23.54 12.31
C SER A 208 12.09 -24.13 12.37
N GLU A 209 12.25 -25.33 12.95
CA GLU A 209 13.54 -26.03 12.92
C GLU A 209 13.99 -26.33 11.48
N GLU A 210 13.06 -26.57 10.58
CA GLU A 210 13.33 -26.82 9.17
C GLU A 210 13.84 -25.57 8.45
N ASP A 211 13.21 -24.41 8.71
CA ASP A 211 13.68 -23.12 8.23
C ASP A 211 15.11 -22.80 8.68
N ARG A 212 15.46 -23.22 9.91
CA ARG A 212 16.81 -23.05 10.47
C ARG A 212 17.87 -23.95 9.83
N ARG A 213 17.44 -25.04 9.17
CA ARG A 213 18.33 -26.04 8.56
C ARG A 213 18.62 -25.84 7.09
N GLN A 214 17.95 -24.88 6.40
CA GLN A 214 18.17 -24.67 4.96
C GLN A 214 19.61 -24.23 4.66
N PRO A 215 20.35 -24.96 3.82
CA PRO A 215 21.73 -24.62 3.47
C PRO A 215 21.76 -23.42 2.50
N GLY A 216 22.71 -22.52 2.69
CA GLY A 216 23.05 -21.49 1.70
C GLY A 216 22.54 -20.08 1.97
N ASP A 217 21.89 -19.80 3.11
CA ASP A 217 21.56 -18.42 3.49
C ASP A 217 22.82 -17.69 4.01
N PRO A 218 23.33 -16.64 3.33
CA PRO A 218 24.53 -15.91 3.76
C PRO A 218 24.39 -15.24 5.14
N ALA A 219 23.17 -15.11 5.67
CA ALA A 219 22.94 -14.62 7.03
C ALA A 219 23.29 -15.63 8.13
N ARG A 220 23.53 -16.91 7.79
CA ARG A 220 23.90 -17.97 8.74
C ARG A 220 25.31 -17.86 9.34
N THR A 221 26.17 -17.07 8.72
CA THR A 221 27.57 -16.90 9.19
C THR A 221 27.73 -15.73 10.17
N ARG A 222 26.65 -15.02 10.49
CA ARG A 222 26.69 -13.89 11.43
C ARG A 222 26.13 -14.32 12.79
N THR A 223 26.96 -14.23 13.79
CA THR A 223 26.65 -14.53 15.21
C THR A 223 25.93 -13.38 15.92
N ASP A 224 25.28 -12.49 15.19
CA ASP A 224 24.72 -11.21 15.69
C ASP A 224 23.23 -11.29 16.09
N GLY A 225 22.70 -12.47 16.39
CA GLY A 225 21.31 -12.65 16.84
C GLY A 225 20.28 -12.68 15.73
N LEU A 226 20.70 -12.63 14.45
CA LEU A 226 19.82 -12.73 13.28
C LEU A 226 19.06 -14.08 13.20
N ASP A 227 19.54 -15.11 13.87
CA ASP A 227 18.90 -16.44 13.90
C ASP A 227 17.56 -16.45 14.69
N GLN A 228 17.28 -15.39 15.45
CA GLN A 228 16.03 -15.27 16.23
C GLN A 228 14.98 -14.38 15.52
N MET A 229 15.27 -13.90 14.32
CA MET A 229 14.32 -13.03 13.62
C MET A 229 13.14 -13.80 13.06
N PRO A 230 11.92 -13.24 13.22
CA PRO A 230 10.74 -13.85 12.64
C PRO A 230 10.81 -13.82 11.11
N TRP A 231 10.21 -14.83 10.51
CA TRP A 231 10.06 -14.95 9.07
C TRP A 231 8.79 -14.25 8.60
N GLU A 232 8.86 -13.56 7.48
CA GLU A 232 7.66 -13.05 6.81
C GLU A 232 7.13 -14.09 5.83
N ARG A 233 5.83 -14.32 5.89
CA ARG A 233 5.09 -15.27 5.06
C ARG A 233 3.81 -14.64 4.54
N VAL A 234 3.29 -15.19 3.47
CA VAL A 234 1.93 -14.93 3.03
C VAL A 234 1.10 -16.19 3.26
N SER A 235 0.02 -16.07 4.02
CA SER A 235 -0.96 -17.15 4.19
C SER A 235 -2.21 -16.86 3.37
N ARG A 236 -2.84 -17.94 2.91
CA ARG A 236 -4.09 -17.93 2.14
C ARG A 236 -5.20 -18.49 3.00
N HIS A 237 -6.30 -17.78 3.10
CA HIS A 237 -7.45 -18.11 3.92
C HIS A 237 -8.72 -18.06 3.08
N ASP A 238 -9.71 -18.83 3.46
CA ASP A 238 -11.05 -18.79 2.87
C ASP A 238 -11.75 -17.47 3.22
N SER A 239 -12.26 -16.76 2.24
CA SER A 239 -12.87 -15.44 2.45
C SER A 239 -14.20 -15.48 3.22
N ALA A 240 -14.90 -16.60 3.18
CA ALA A 240 -16.20 -16.76 3.86
C ALA A 240 -16.05 -17.16 5.34
N SER A 241 -14.97 -17.85 5.70
CA SER A 241 -14.78 -18.42 7.05
C SER A 241 -13.54 -17.91 7.78
N GLY A 242 -12.58 -17.30 7.08
CA GLY A 242 -11.28 -16.95 7.61
C GLY A 242 -10.35 -18.13 7.88
N LEU A 243 -10.77 -19.36 7.56
CA LEU A 243 -9.97 -20.56 7.82
C LEU A 243 -8.78 -20.64 6.87
N ARG A 244 -7.62 -20.98 7.44
CA ARG A 244 -6.36 -21.10 6.68
C ARG A 244 -6.43 -22.24 5.67
N ARG A 245 -6.13 -21.95 4.41
CA ARG A 245 -6.02 -22.94 3.32
C ARG A 245 -4.57 -23.35 3.07
N SER A 246 -3.63 -22.40 3.08
CA SER A 246 -2.21 -22.66 2.85
C SER A 246 -1.33 -21.53 3.38
N SER A 247 -0.02 -21.75 3.37
CA SER A 247 0.99 -20.73 3.70
C SER A 247 2.12 -20.85 2.69
N SER A 248 2.56 -19.74 2.13
CA SER A 248 3.67 -19.70 1.21
C SER A 248 5.02 -19.86 1.93
N SER A 249 6.07 -20.14 1.15
CA SER A 249 7.45 -20.21 1.66
C SER A 249 7.86 -18.89 2.33
N SER A 250 8.71 -19.03 3.35
CA SER A 250 9.11 -17.94 4.23
C SER A 250 10.34 -17.20 3.72
N LYS A 251 10.40 -15.89 4.05
CA LYS A 251 11.60 -15.06 3.92
C LYS A 251 11.95 -14.44 5.26
N ARG A 252 13.22 -14.25 5.53
CA ARG A 252 13.66 -13.53 6.73
C ARG A 252 13.27 -12.06 6.66
N ALA A 253 12.65 -11.57 7.74
CA ALA A 253 12.36 -10.14 7.94
C ALA A 253 13.61 -9.36 8.44
N ALA A 254 14.80 -9.78 8.04
CA ALA A 254 16.09 -9.32 8.56
C ALA A 254 16.27 -7.79 8.51
N TYR A 255 15.69 -7.15 7.52
CA TYR A 255 15.85 -5.71 7.32
C TYR A 255 15.02 -4.84 8.30
N LEU A 256 14.01 -5.37 8.96
CA LEU A 256 13.17 -4.59 9.88
C LEU A 256 13.82 -4.37 11.25
N SER A 257 14.84 -5.16 11.58
CA SER A 257 15.53 -5.11 12.87
C SER A 257 16.92 -4.49 12.81
N SER A 258 17.45 -4.18 11.63
CA SER A 258 18.78 -3.56 11.46
C SER A 258 18.85 -2.07 11.83
N GLU A 259 17.73 -1.46 12.20
CA GLU A 259 17.76 -0.15 12.80
C GLU A 259 18.42 -0.24 14.17
N SER A 260 19.61 0.37 14.31
CA SER A 260 20.31 0.45 15.59
C SER A 260 19.41 1.05 16.67
N GLY A 261 19.55 0.65 17.93
CA GLY A 261 18.76 1.15 19.05
C GLY A 261 18.71 2.67 19.18
N MET A 262 19.66 3.39 18.55
CA MET A 262 19.67 4.86 18.46
C MET A 262 18.73 5.39 17.37
N ALA A 263 18.58 4.71 16.24
CA ALA A 263 17.60 5.07 15.22
C ALA A 263 16.17 4.81 15.72
N ARG A 264 15.97 3.76 16.52
CA ARG A 264 14.70 3.48 17.21
C ARG A 264 14.30 4.64 18.14
N LYS A 265 15.20 5.12 19.00
CA LYS A 265 14.94 6.27 19.87
C LYS A 265 14.66 7.55 19.09
N ARG A 266 15.38 7.82 17.99
CA ARG A 266 15.15 9.00 17.16
C ARG A 266 13.83 8.94 16.40
N ALA A 267 13.42 7.79 15.88
CA ALA A 267 12.12 7.60 15.23
C ALA A 267 10.95 7.78 16.22
N TYR A 268 11.10 7.27 17.44
CA TYR A 268 10.14 7.48 18.51
C TYR A 268 10.03 8.94 18.93
N HIS A 269 11.17 9.62 19.13
CA HIS A 269 11.20 11.06 19.49
C HIS A 269 10.78 11.96 18.33
N ALA A 270 10.98 11.56 17.08
CA ALA A 270 10.49 12.33 15.93
C ALA A 270 8.97 12.20 15.76
N MET A 271 8.36 11.10 16.12
CA MET A 271 6.89 10.99 16.21
C MET A 271 6.35 11.81 17.40
N ASP A 272 6.97 11.74 18.56
CA ASP A 272 6.58 12.55 19.73
C ASP A 272 6.83 14.05 19.54
N ALA A 273 7.84 14.44 18.77
CA ALA A 273 8.22 15.84 18.61
C ALA A 273 7.60 16.53 17.39
N SER A 274 7.22 15.78 16.35
CA SER A 274 6.59 16.32 15.14
C SER A 274 5.06 16.35 15.18
N VAL A 275 4.50 15.67 16.17
CA VAL A 275 3.07 15.58 16.37
C VAL A 275 2.79 16.25 17.71
N GLY A 276 2.19 17.42 17.69
CA GLY A 276 1.66 18.08 18.89
C GLY A 276 0.49 17.30 19.49
N PHE A 277 0.64 15.99 19.65
CA PHE A 277 -0.36 15.07 20.17
C PHE A 277 -0.52 15.26 21.67
N GLY A 278 -1.58 15.88 22.03
CA GLY A 278 -2.14 15.74 23.36
C GLY A 278 -2.79 14.39 23.57
N SER A 279 -2.06 13.31 23.54
CA SER A 279 -2.42 11.91 23.80
C SER A 279 -2.28 10.95 22.60
N ALA A 280 -1.07 10.81 22.06
CA ALA A 280 -0.75 9.58 21.35
C ALA A 280 -1.10 8.38 22.28
N PRO A 281 -1.69 7.28 21.75
CA PRO A 281 -1.84 6.07 22.54
C PRO A 281 -0.47 5.75 23.11
N SER A 282 -0.38 5.59 24.44
CA SER A 282 0.92 5.51 25.12
C SER A 282 1.78 4.51 24.34
N SER A 283 2.97 4.90 23.97
CA SER A 283 3.95 4.08 23.23
C SER A 283 4.09 2.65 23.80
N ALA A 284 3.81 2.47 25.08
CA ALA A 284 3.72 1.19 25.76
C ALA A 284 2.54 0.32 25.33
N LYS A 285 1.37 0.90 25.01
CA LYS A 285 0.21 0.11 24.52
C LYS A 285 0.39 -0.30 23.06
N LEU A 286 0.96 0.59 22.22
CA LEU A 286 1.29 0.27 20.84
C LEU A 286 2.42 -0.79 20.79
N GLY A 287 3.44 -0.67 21.64
CA GLY A 287 4.57 -1.60 21.69
C GLY A 287 4.20 -3.02 22.08
N THR A 288 3.21 -3.22 22.95
CA THR A 288 2.78 -4.56 23.37
C THR A 288 1.82 -5.21 22.38
N SER A 289 0.85 -4.47 21.84
CA SER A 289 -0.14 -5.02 20.90
C SER A 289 0.41 -5.21 19.48
N ALA A 290 1.41 -4.43 19.10
CA ALA A 290 2.01 -4.48 17.76
C ALA A 290 3.40 -5.15 17.74
N ALA A 291 3.78 -5.87 18.79
CA ALA A 291 5.08 -6.54 18.90
C ALA A 291 5.39 -7.48 17.72
N HIS A 292 4.37 -8.13 17.14
CA HIS A 292 4.49 -8.96 15.97
C HIS A 292 4.85 -8.19 14.68
N LEU A 293 4.59 -6.87 14.62
CA LEU A 293 4.98 -6.03 13.49
C LEU A 293 6.46 -5.62 13.54
N GLY A 294 7.07 -5.69 14.73
CA GLY A 294 8.39 -5.14 15.00
C GLY A 294 8.37 -3.61 15.16
N GLU A 295 9.20 -3.09 16.05
CA GLU A 295 9.20 -1.68 16.43
C GLU A 295 9.40 -0.71 15.24
N GLY A 296 10.32 -1.02 14.31
CA GLY A 296 10.56 -0.21 13.12
C GLY A 296 9.39 -0.17 12.14
N THR A 297 8.53 -1.20 12.15
CA THR A 297 7.35 -1.28 11.28
C THR A 297 6.20 -0.44 11.84
N VAL A 298 5.99 -0.46 13.15
CA VAL A 298 4.89 0.28 13.79
C VAL A 298 5.07 1.78 13.61
N SER A 299 6.27 2.30 13.82
CA SER A 299 6.56 3.73 13.65
C SER A 299 6.45 4.23 12.20
N ARG A 300 6.33 3.32 11.22
CA ARG A 300 6.28 3.63 9.79
C ARG A 300 5.06 3.03 9.08
N THR A 301 4.08 2.52 9.81
CA THR A 301 2.92 1.80 9.21
C THR A 301 2.14 2.68 8.26
N TRP A 302 1.99 3.96 8.55
CA TRP A 302 1.34 4.91 7.65
C TRP A 302 2.11 5.15 6.34
N ARG A 303 3.43 4.85 6.31
CA ARG A 303 4.26 4.86 5.10
C ARG A 303 4.07 3.60 4.26
N PHE A 304 3.67 2.49 4.87
CA PHE A 304 3.35 1.24 4.19
C PHE A 304 1.86 1.14 3.90
N GLN A 305 1.41 2.00 3.02
CA GLN A 305 0.05 1.93 2.54
C GLN A 305 -0.10 0.71 1.63
N GLY A 306 -1.13 -0.08 1.86
CA GLY A 306 -1.52 -1.17 1.01
C GLY A 306 -1.15 -2.57 1.49
N SER A 307 -1.66 -3.50 0.73
CA SER A 307 -1.33 -4.90 0.88
C SER A 307 0.06 -5.16 0.32
N ARG A 308 0.92 -5.83 1.08
CA ARG A 308 2.21 -6.28 0.57
C ARG A 308 2.06 -7.40 -0.45
N PRO A 309 1.21 -8.43 -0.21
CA PRO A 309 0.86 -9.38 -1.24
C PRO A 309 -0.18 -8.78 -2.19
N VAL A 310 0.05 -8.93 -3.47
CA VAL A 310 -0.90 -8.57 -4.54
C VAL A 310 -1.05 -9.76 -5.46
N VAL A 311 -2.29 -10.21 -5.67
CA VAL A 311 -2.57 -11.32 -6.57
C VAL A 311 -3.27 -10.80 -7.81
N VAL A 312 -2.71 -11.11 -8.98
CA VAL A 312 -3.29 -10.79 -10.28
C VAL A 312 -3.11 -11.98 -11.22
N ASN A 313 -4.19 -12.42 -11.85
CA ASN A 313 -4.18 -13.53 -12.80
C ASN A 313 -3.53 -14.83 -12.26
N GLY A 314 -3.85 -15.18 -11.00
CA GLY A 314 -3.34 -16.39 -10.37
C GLY A 314 -1.87 -16.34 -9.95
N VAL A 315 -1.23 -15.18 -10.04
CA VAL A 315 0.16 -14.97 -9.60
C VAL A 315 0.18 -14.02 -8.40
N LEU A 316 0.79 -14.47 -7.32
CA LEU A 316 1.10 -13.69 -6.13
C LEU A 316 2.41 -12.95 -6.34
N TYR A 317 2.37 -11.63 -6.26
CA TYR A 317 3.53 -10.75 -6.19
C TYR A 317 3.68 -10.26 -4.76
N ASP A 318 4.82 -10.52 -4.15
CA ASP A 318 5.11 -10.16 -2.76
C ASP A 318 6.45 -9.43 -2.67
N ILE A 319 6.42 -8.27 -2.03
CA ILE A 319 7.63 -7.48 -1.75
C ILE A 319 7.93 -7.54 -0.26
N THR A 320 9.07 -8.12 0.06
CA THR A 320 9.63 -8.17 1.40
C THR A 320 11.00 -7.50 1.41
N GLY A 321 11.07 -6.30 1.98
CA GLY A 321 12.32 -5.53 2.05
C GLY A 321 12.85 -5.14 0.68
N ASP A 322 13.97 -5.72 0.31
CA ASP A 322 14.68 -5.50 -0.93
C ASP A 322 14.40 -6.56 -2.00
N ARG A 323 13.49 -7.51 -1.73
CA ARG A 323 13.19 -8.64 -2.62
C ARG A 323 11.74 -8.63 -3.09
N LEU A 324 11.56 -8.82 -4.39
CA LEU A 324 10.29 -9.08 -5.04
C LEU A 324 10.25 -10.53 -5.51
N GLU A 325 9.16 -11.25 -5.23
CA GLU A 325 8.92 -12.61 -5.72
C GLU A 325 7.57 -12.71 -6.41
N ALA A 326 7.51 -13.56 -7.41
CA ALA A 326 6.26 -13.96 -8.07
C ALA A 326 6.08 -15.48 -7.91
N LYS A 327 4.89 -15.90 -7.46
CA LYS A 327 4.55 -17.29 -7.20
C LYS A 327 3.17 -17.62 -7.74
N LEU A 328 2.97 -18.86 -8.17
CA LEU A 328 1.63 -19.36 -8.47
C LEU A 328 0.83 -19.53 -7.18
N VAL A 329 -0.38 -18.95 -7.11
CA VAL A 329 -1.22 -19.00 -5.90
C VAL A 329 -1.70 -20.42 -5.53
N LEU A 330 -1.83 -21.30 -6.53
CA LEU A 330 -2.34 -22.66 -6.30
C LEU A 330 -1.28 -23.64 -5.82
N THR A 331 -0.06 -23.52 -6.31
CA THR A 331 1.04 -24.48 -6.07
C THR A 331 2.13 -23.93 -5.18
N ASP A 332 2.12 -22.62 -4.90
CA ASP A 332 3.21 -21.89 -4.24
C ASP A 332 4.57 -21.99 -4.99
N GLU A 333 4.52 -22.38 -6.27
CA GLU A 333 5.70 -22.46 -7.11
C GLU A 333 6.30 -21.08 -7.37
N LEU A 334 7.59 -20.93 -7.09
CA LEU A 334 8.32 -19.70 -7.37
C LEU A 334 8.56 -19.59 -8.90
N LEU A 335 7.94 -18.63 -9.54
CA LEU A 335 8.16 -18.35 -10.96
C LEU A 335 9.45 -17.59 -11.18
N TRP A 336 9.69 -16.56 -10.37
CA TRP A 336 10.91 -15.76 -10.40
C TRP A 336 11.06 -14.93 -9.13
N SER A 337 12.28 -14.47 -8.89
CA SER A 337 12.58 -13.49 -7.84
C SER A 337 13.57 -12.46 -8.32
N TRP A 338 13.49 -11.27 -7.78
CA TRP A 338 14.42 -10.18 -8.03
C TRP A 338 14.82 -9.54 -6.70
N GLN A 339 16.10 -9.15 -6.59
CA GLN A 339 16.63 -8.51 -5.39
C GLN A 339 17.31 -7.20 -5.76
N ASN A 340 17.05 -6.16 -4.96
CA ASN A 340 17.72 -4.87 -5.10
C ASN A 340 19.18 -4.99 -4.61
N ALA A 341 20.10 -5.18 -5.55
CA ALA A 341 21.51 -5.45 -5.27
C ALA A 341 22.36 -4.17 -5.14
N GLN A 342 21.81 -2.98 -5.36
CA GLN A 342 22.62 -1.75 -5.28
C GLN A 342 23.03 -1.46 -3.83
N GLU A 343 24.34 -1.40 -3.63
CA GLU A 343 24.94 -0.95 -2.36
C GLU A 343 24.88 0.57 -2.27
N ILE A 344 23.75 1.09 -1.81
CA ILE A 344 23.66 2.46 -1.34
C ILE A 344 23.63 2.36 0.19
N GLU A 345 24.49 3.11 0.86
CA GLU A 345 24.39 3.26 2.32
C GLU A 345 22.97 3.69 2.69
N GLY A 346 22.22 2.81 3.36
CA GLY A 346 20.87 3.12 3.78
C GLY A 346 19.89 2.02 3.41
N GLU A 347 18.84 2.30 2.69
CA GLU A 347 17.68 1.44 2.66
C GLU A 347 17.39 0.91 1.26
N ARG A 348 17.57 -0.39 1.06
CA ARG A 348 17.25 -1.11 -0.20
C ARG A 348 15.77 -1.45 -0.36
N ARG A 349 14.94 -0.92 0.52
CA ARG A 349 13.52 -1.28 0.61
C ARG A 349 12.74 -0.82 -0.61
N MET A 350 11.69 -1.57 -0.91
CA MET A 350 10.73 -1.28 -1.96
C MET A 350 9.33 -1.10 -1.37
N THR A 351 8.52 -0.32 -2.09
CA THR A 351 7.10 -0.15 -1.75
C THR A 351 6.29 -1.39 -2.09
N PRO A 352 5.06 -1.54 -1.59
CA PRO A 352 4.15 -2.56 -2.10
C PRO A 352 4.05 -2.52 -3.64
N PRO A 353 3.87 -3.68 -4.31
CA PRO A 353 3.83 -3.73 -5.76
C PRO A 353 2.52 -3.16 -6.31
N ALA A 354 2.59 -2.51 -7.46
CA ALA A 354 1.47 -2.22 -8.33
C ALA A 354 1.57 -3.12 -9.57
N VAL A 355 0.45 -3.63 -10.07
CA VAL A 355 0.45 -4.52 -11.24
C VAL A 355 -0.45 -3.94 -12.33
N ALA A 356 0.14 -3.60 -13.46
CA ALA A 356 -0.57 -2.99 -14.58
C ALA A 356 0.07 -3.41 -15.91
N ASN A 357 -0.75 -3.69 -16.92
CA ASN A 357 -0.32 -4.01 -18.27
C ASN A 357 0.76 -5.12 -18.35
N GLY A 358 0.57 -6.22 -17.62
CA GLY A 358 1.55 -7.32 -17.60
C GLY A 358 2.92 -6.96 -17.01
N ARG A 359 2.98 -5.88 -16.23
CA ARG A 359 4.18 -5.40 -15.53
C ARG A 359 3.93 -5.27 -14.05
N VAL A 360 4.95 -5.55 -13.27
CA VAL A 360 5.00 -5.25 -11.82
C VAL A 360 5.81 -3.97 -11.65
N TRP A 361 5.32 -3.07 -10.83
CA TRP A 361 5.93 -1.78 -10.55
C TRP A 361 6.15 -1.63 -9.05
N ALA A 362 7.27 -1.06 -8.67
CA ALA A 362 7.51 -0.63 -7.30
C ALA A 362 8.42 0.59 -7.28
N ALA A 363 8.28 1.40 -6.25
CA ALA A 363 9.25 2.45 -5.97
C ALA A 363 10.22 1.98 -4.88
N THR A 364 11.34 2.66 -4.77
CA THR A 364 12.41 2.32 -3.83
C THR A 364 12.73 3.50 -2.91
N TRP A 365 13.20 3.16 -1.73
CA TRP A 365 13.60 4.16 -0.75
C TRP A 365 14.92 4.87 -1.09
N ASP A 366 15.62 4.41 -2.12
CA ASP A 366 16.78 5.09 -2.71
C ASP A 366 16.43 5.98 -3.91
N GLY A 367 15.13 6.18 -4.20
CA GLY A 367 14.67 7.19 -5.16
C GLY A 367 14.54 6.69 -6.60
N ARG A 368 14.19 5.42 -6.80
CA ARG A 368 13.91 4.86 -8.12
C ARG A 368 12.48 4.36 -8.22
N VAL A 369 11.96 4.34 -9.43
CA VAL A 369 10.77 3.56 -9.82
C VAL A 369 11.23 2.45 -10.77
N LEU A 370 10.89 1.22 -10.41
CA LEU A 370 11.31 0.01 -11.10
C LEU A 370 10.09 -0.66 -11.75
N SER A 371 10.30 -1.29 -12.90
CA SER A 371 9.27 -2.07 -13.57
C SER A 371 9.84 -3.38 -14.10
N TRP A 372 9.13 -4.47 -13.86
CA TRP A 372 9.49 -5.83 -14.33
C TRP A 372 8.37 -6.39 -15.19
N GLU A 373 8.74 -7.22 -16.15
CA GLU A 373 7.78 -8.07 -16.83
C GLU A 373 7.16 -9.05 -15.83
N ALA A 374 5.86 -9.01 -15.67
CA ALA A 374 5.14 -9.80 -14.67
C ALA A 374 5.37 -11.31 -14.83
N ARG A 375 5.53 -11.78 -16.07
CA ARG A 375 5.69 -13.20 -16.40
C ARG A 375 7.11 -13.73 -16.16
N SER A 376 8.14 -12.93 -16.44
CA SER A 376 9.55 -13.38 -16.46
C SER A 376 10.40 -12.81 -15.33
N GLY A 377 9.94 -11.76 -14.65
CA GLY A 377 10.75 -11.02 -13.66
C GLY A 377 11.89 -10.21 -14.27
N ARG A 378 11.95 -10.11 -15.60
CA ARG A 378 12.97 -9.31 -16.28
C ARG A 378 12.74 -7.84 -15.97
N LEU A 379 13.75 -7.17 -15.38
CA LEU A 379 13.73 -5.72 -15.17
C LEU A 379 13.60 -5.04 -16.54
N ARG A 380 12.56 -4.23 -16.67
CA ARG A 380 12.24 -3.53 -17.92
C ARG A 380 12.72 -2.10 -17.88
N TRP A 381 12.43 -1.40 -16.79
CA TRP A 381 12.79 -0.01 -16.60
C TRP A 381 13.27 0.24 -15.17
N GLU A 382 14.23 1.12 -15.09
CA GLU A 382 14.71 1.72 -13.86
C GLU A 382 14.79 3.23 -14.08
N VAL A 383 13.97 3.99 -13.34
CA VAL A 383 13.82 5.43 -13.49
C VAL A 383 14.22 6.11 -12.20
N ASN A 384 15.28 6.92 -12.22
CA ASN A 384 15.67 7.71 -11.06
C ASN A 384 14.75 8.91 -10.92
N VAL A 385 13.98 8.96 -9.84
CA VAL A 385 13.03 10.05 -9.52
C VAL A 385 13.65 11.10 -8.59
N GLY A 386 14.90 10.92 -8.16
CA GLY A 386 15.73 11.94 -7.54
C GLY A 386 15.54 12.15 -6.03
N ALA A 387 14.65 11.42 -5.38
CA ALA A 387 14.50 11.41 -3.92
C ALA A 387 13.76 10.14 -3.48
N PRO A 388 13.94 9.68 -2.23
CA PRO A 388 13.27 8.49 -1.70
C PRO A 388 11.76 8.50 -1.95
N CYS A 389 11.24 7.33 -2.32
CA CYS A 389 9.82 7.10 -2.49
C CYS A 389 9.39 5.96 -1.55
N HIS A 390 8.50 6.27 -0.62
CA HIS A 390 8.03 5.34 0.42
C HIS A 390 6.65 4.76 0.11
N TRP A 391 6.02 5.25 -0.97
CA TRP A 391 4.65 4.91 -1.34
C TRP A 391 4.56 4.25 -2.70
N GLN A 392 3.52 3.45 -2.85
CA GLN A 392 3.22 2.74 -4.08
C GLN A 392 3.11 3.70 -5.27
N PRO A 393 3.77 3.43 -6.40
CA PRO A 393 3.61 4.22 -7.61
C PRO A 393 2.21 4.00 -8.21
N VAL A 394 1.71 5.01 -8.90
CA VAL A 394 0.42 4.99 -9.59
C VAL A 394 0.65 4.92 -11.10
N ILE A 395 -0.09 4.06 -11.77
CA ILE A 395 0.04 3.81 -13.21
C ILE A 395 -1.31 4.01 -13.89
N HIS A 396 -1.40 5.02 -14.76
CA HIS A 396 -2.64 5.37 -15.42
C HIS A 396 -2.42 5.98 -16.80
N GLN A 397 -3.00 5.38 -17.83
CA GLN A 397 -3.01 5.85 -19.22
C GLN A 397 -1.61 6.25 -19.75
N GLY A 398 -0.62 5.40 -19.53
CA GLY A 398 0.76 5.62 -19.97
C GLY A 398 1.58 6.55 -19.09
N TRP A 399 1.02 7.01 -17.98
CA TRP A 399 1.72 7.83 -17.00
C TRP A 399 1.99 7.05 -15.73
N VAL A 400 3.16 7.32 -15.15
CA VAL A 400 3.55 6.84 -13.83
C VAL A 400 3.76 8.03 -12.92
N PHE A 401 3.14 7.99 -11.74
CA PHE A 401 3.21 9.07 -10.76
C PHE A 401 3.78 8.55 -9.44
N ALA A 402 4.65 9.32 -8.84
CA ALA A 402 5.28 9.01 -7.55
C ALA A 402 5.37 10.25 -6.67
N GLY A 403 4.88 10.12 -5.45
CA GLY A 403 5.11 11.09 -4.38
C GLY A 403 6.45 10.81 -3.71
N LEU A 404 7.23 11.85 -3.43
CA LEU A 404 8.58 11.73 -2.91
C LEU A 404 8.70 12.29 -1.50
N GLU A 405 9.69 11.80 -0.76
CA GLU A 405 9.98 12.22 0.63
C GLU A 405 10.35 13.70 0.74
N ASN A 406 10.98 14.25 -0.30
CA ASN A 406 11.38 15.67 -0.34
C ASN A 406 10.24 16.65 -0.69
N GLY A 407 9.01 16.16 -0.75
CA GLY A 407 7.82 16.98 -1.05
C GLY A 407 7.57 17.19 -2.54
N SER A 408 8.28 16.50 -3.42
CA SER A 408 8.02 16.58 -4.87
C SER A 408 7.00 15.52 -5.29
N LEU A 409 6.18 15.85 -6.28
CA LEU A 409 5.39 14.91 -7.07
C LEU A 409 6.02 14.81 -8.46
N VAL A 410 6.32 13.59 -8.91
CA VAL A 410 6.87 13.33 -10.25
C VAL A 410 5.86 12.56 -11.06
N GLY A 411 5.60 13.02 -12.30
CA GLY A 411 4.87 12.28 -13.32
C GLY A 411 5.74 12.10 -14.56
N PHE A 412 5.82 10.88 -15.10
CA PHE A 412 6.52 10.63 -16.37
C PHE A 412 5.70 9.71 -17.27
N ASN A 413 5.83 9.92 -18.58
CA ASN A 413 5.09 9.19 -19.62
C ASN A 413 5.93 8.04 -20.17
N THR A 414 5.41 6.81 -20.11
CA THR A 414 6.05 5.59 -20.64
C THR A 414 5.86 5.44 -22.15
N ARG A 415 5.03 6.28 -22.78
CA ARG A 415 4.61 6.22 -24.18
C ARG A 415 3.81 4.96 -24.54
N ASP A 416 3.36 4.22 -23.57
CA ASP A 416 2.50 3.06 -23.74
C ASP A 416 1.17 3.34 -23.03
N PRO A 417 0.10 3.74 -23.73
CA PRO A 417 -1.17 4.07 -23.11
C PRO A 417 -1.85 2.87 -22.44
N GLN A 418 -1.38 1.66 -22.72
CA GLN A 418 -1.84 0.44 -22.05
C GLN A 418 -1.27 0.30 -20.64
N ASP A 419 -0.24 1.09 -20.27
CA ASP A 419 0.21 1.19 -18.89
C ASP A 419 -0.86 1.91 -18.07
N THR A 420 -1.85 1.14 -17.62
CA THR A 420 -3.02 1.61 -16.88
C THR A 420 -3.55 0.49 -15.98
N GLY A 421 -4.39 0.82 -15.00
CA GLY A 421 -5.04 -0.16 -14.13
C GLY A 421 -4.63 -0.06 -12.66
N TRP A 422 -3.77 0.93 -12.31
CA TRP A 422 -3.40 1.20 -10.91
C TRP A 422 -3.49 2.69 -10.59
N PRO A 423 -4.71 3.30 -10.68
CA PRO A 423 -4.87 4.76 -10.61
C PRO A 423 -4.76 5.35 -9.20
N MET A 424 -4.70 4.54 -8.17
CA MET A 424 -4.60 4.96 -6.77
C MET A 424 -4.02 3.85 -5.91
N TRP A 425 -3.80 4.12 -4.64
CA TRP A 425 -3.33 3.15 -3.68
C TRP A 425 -4.20 1.87 -3.66
N GLY A 426 -3.57 0.70 -3.75
CA GLY A 426 -4.26 -0.59 -3.82
C GLY A 426 -5.01 -0.82 -5.13
N GLY A 427 -4.83 0.04 -6.15
CA GLY A 427 -5.38 -0.13 -7.49
C GLY A 427 -6.78 0.43 -7.69
N GLY A 428 -7.64 0.42 -6.69
CA GLY A 428 -9.02 0.89 -6.78
C GLY A 428 -9.55 1.50 -5.49
N PRO A 429 -10.76 2.08 -5.50
CA PRO A 429 -11.31 2.79 -4.34
C PRO A 429 -11.57 1.89 -3.12
N GLY A 430 -11.63 0.58 -3.31
CA GLY A 430 -11.67 -0.42 -2.24
C GLY A 430 -10.31 -0.96 -1.83
N HIS A 431 -9.21 -0.45 -2.37
CA HIS A 431 -7.83 -0.88 -2.10
C HIS A 431 -7.50 -2.33 -2.46
N ASN A 432 -8.23 -2.92 -3.42
CA ASN A 432 -8.04 -4.30 -3.85
C ASN A 432 -7.99 -4.46 -5.38
N GLY A 433 -7.39 -3.53 -6.07
CA GLY A 433 -7.36 -3.49 -7.52
C GLY A 433 -8.67 -2.95 -8.12
N LEU A 434 -8.63 -2.69 -9.42
CA LEU A 434 -9.84 -2.51 -10.21
C LEU A 434 -10.19 -3.86 -10.83
N PRO A 435 -11.47 -4.23 -10.95
CA PRO A 435 -11.84 -5.25 -11.90
C PRO A 435 -11.30 -4.77 -13.26
N LEU A 436 -10.35 -5.52 -13.83
CA LEU A 436 -9.88 -5.22 -15.18
C LEU A 436 -11.12 -5.23 -16.09
N PRO A 437 -11.37 -4.19 -16.90
CA PRO A 437 -12.38 -4.30 -17.93
C PRO A 437 -11.97 -5.49 -18.78
N GLU A 438 -12.90 -6.43 -19.02
CA GLU A 438 -12.65 -7.54 -19.94
C GLU A 438 -12.11 -6.94 -21.23
N PRO A 439 -10.95 -7.42 -21.73
CA PRO A 439 -10.44 -6.93 -22.99
C PRO A 439 -11.50 -7.16 -24.05
N VAL A 440 -11.93 -6.09 -24.70
CA VAL A 440 -12.90 -6.15 -25.78
C VAL A 440 -12.29 -7.06 -26.86
N GLY A 441 -12.67 -8.35 -26.89
CA GLY A 441 -12.19 -9.32 -27.86
C GLY A 441 -11.51 -10.60 -27.33
N ALA A 442 -11.28 -10.75 -26.04
CA ALA A 442 -10.71 -11.99 -25.49
C ALA A 442 -11.81 -12.99 -25.06
N ARG A 443 -12.57 -13.50 -26.02
CA ARG A 443 -13.10 -14.85 -25.89
C ARG A 443 -11.94 -15.79 -26.25
N ASN A 444 -11.49 -16.60 -25.29
CA ASN A 444 -10.39 -17.55 -25.27
C ASN A 444 -9.08 -16.99 -24.67
N ALA A 445 -9.10 -16.73 -23.37
CA ALA A 445 -7.88 -16.86 -22.59
C ALA A 445 -7.65 -18.36 -22.39
N GLU A 446 -6.77 -18.93 -23.17
CA GLU A 446 -6.21 -20.25 -22.87
C GLU A 446 -5.65 -20.19 -21.45
N VAL A 447 -6.23 -21.02 -20.58
CA VAL A 447 -5.60 -21.43 -19.32
C VAL A 447 -4.16 -21.78 -19.67
N LEU A 448 -3.19 -21.15 -19.01
CA LEU A 448 -1.76 -21.43 -19.19
C LEU A 448 -1.54 -22.94 -19.10
N ALA A 449 -1.41 -23.59 -20.27
CA ALA A 449 -1.03 -24.98 -20.33
C ALA A 449 0.37 -25.12 -19.74
N PRO A 450 0.64 -26.17 -18.95
CA PRO A 450 1.97 -26.44 -18.42
C PRO A 450 2.96 -26.49 -19.60
N LEU A 451 4.10 -25.83 -19.46
CA LEU A 451 5.20 -25.93 -20.40
C LEU A 451 5.61 -27.41 -20.51
N GLU A 452 5.38 -28.02 -21.67
CA GLU A 452 5.94 -29.32 -21.98
C GLU A 452 7.47 -29.23 -21.91
N THR A 453 8.06 -30.04 -21.03
CA THR A 453 9.51 -30.24 -20.98
C THR A 453 9.94 -30.84 -22.32
N PRO A 454 10.99 -30.32 -22.97
CA PRO A 454 11.50 -30.97 -24.17
C PRO A 454 12.07 -32.34 -23.80
N VAL A 455 11.44 -33.38 -24.33
CA VAL A 455 11.97 -34.76 -24.28
C VAL A 455 13.30 -34.76 -25.03
N GLY A 456 14.38 -35.04 -24.32
CA GLY A 456 15.71 -35.20 -24.92
C GLY A 456 15.70 -36.32 -25.94
N CYS A 457 16.20 -36.04 -27.14
CA CYS A 457 16.63 -37.07 -28.07
C CYS A 457 17.96 -37.65 -27.61
N ALA A 458 18.00 -38.96 -27.66
CA ALA A 458 19.14 -39.84 -27.38
C ALA A 458 20.35 -39.54 -28.29
#